data_11164cd92738daa92392eddd41868c70
#
_entry.id   11164cd92738daa92392eddd41868c70
#
_cell.length_a   1.000
_cell.length_b   1.000
_cell.length_c   1.000
_cell.angle_alpha   90.00
_cell.angle_beta   90.00
_cell.angle_gamma   90.00
#
_symmetry.space_group_name_H-M   'P 1'
#
loop_
_entity.id
_entity.type
_entity.pdbx_description
1 polymer ?
#
loop_
_entity_poly.entity_id
_entity_poly.type
_entity_poly.pdbx_seq_one_letter_code
_entity_poly.pdbx_strand_id
1 'polypeptide(L)'
;MNALFSAITNEEFKKISSIETTKEVWTILQTTYEGIKVVKDSKFQRLTTSFEEIKMEEDESFDEFYAKLNDIVNLAFNLRETILEPKLVRKVLRSLHERFHAKITVIEESKDIDKIPLTELVGNLQTYELGLSRIGKLGKGKRAVT
;
A
#
# COMPACT_ATOMS: atom_id res chain seq x y z
N MET A 1 -23.46 -17.55 -13.28
CA MET A 1 -23.22 -18.03 -14.65
C MET A 1 -23.79 -19.40 -14.88
N ASN A 2 -23.42 -20.39 -14.08
CA ASN A 2 -23.94 -21.74 -14.22
C ASN A 2 -25.47 -21.83 -14.11
N ALA A 3 -26.07 -21.01 -13.27
CA ALA A 3 -27.52 -20.94 -13.11
C ALA A 3 -28.21 -20.44 -14.37
N LEU A 4 -27.63 -19.49 -15.09
CA LEU A 4 -28.17 -19.00 -16.37
C LEU A 4 -28.11 -20.08 -17.45
N PHE A 5 -27.01 -20.80 -17.56
CA PHE A 5 -26.87 -21.89 -18.50
C PHE A 5 -27.79 -23.05 -18.17
N SER A 6 -27.97 -23.37 -16.89
CA SER A 6 -28.90 -24.40 -16.45
C SER A 6 -30.34 -24.06 -16.79
N ALA A 7 -30.72 -22.78 -16.74
CA ALA A 7 -32.06 -22.30 -17.10
C ALA A 7 -32.34 -22.39 -18.60
N ILE A 8 -31.32 -22.43 -19.45
CA ILE A 8 -31.41 -22.50 -20.90
C ILE A 8 -31.17 -23.94 -21.38
N THR A 9 -31.97 -24.87 -20.91
CA THR A 9 -31.84 -26.29 -21.30
C THR A 9 -32.85 -26.74 -22.34
N ASN A 10 -33.91 -25.95 -22.54
CA ASN A 10 -34.95 -26.24 -23.50
C ASN A 10 -34.54 -25.83 -24.91
N GLU A 11 -34.57 -26.77 -25.87
CA GLU A 11 -34.16 -26.48 -27.25
C GLU A 11 -35.05 -25.45 -27.95
N GLU A 12 -36.33 -25.41 -27.66
CA GLU A 12 -37.26 -24.42 -28.19
C GLU A 12 -36.89 -23.03 -27.72
N PHE A 13 -36.57 -22.91 -26.46
CA PHE A 13 -36.12 -21.68 -25.84
C PHE A 13 -34.81 -21.19 -26.48
N LYS A 14 -33.89 -22.11 -26.75
CA LYS A 14 -32.61 -21.78 -27.42
C LYS A 14 -32.84 -21.18 -28.80
N LYS A 15 -33.81 -21.71 -29.60
CA LYS A 15 -34.09 -21.22 -30.94
C LYS A 15 -34.71 -19.84 -30.94
N ILE A 16 -35.64 -19.60 -30.01
CA ILE A 16 -36.43 -18.36 -29.98
C ILE A 16 -35.68 -17.21 -29.32
N SER A 17 -34.97 -17.45 -28.25
CA SER A 17 -34.42 -16.41 -27.41
C SER A 17 -32.89 -16.36 -27.38
N SER A 18 -32.21 -17.18 -28.18
CA SER A 18 -30.74 -17.29 -28.12
C SER A 18 -30.04 -15.93 -28.36
N ILE A 19 -30.51 -15.15 -29.33
CA ILE A 19 -29.91 -13.85 -29.65
C ILE A 19 -30.18 -12.82 -28.55
N GLU A 20 -31.45 -12.75 -28.11
CA GLU A 20 -31.86 -11.83 -27.05
C GLU A 20 -31.19 -12.19 -25.71
N THR A 21 -31.18 -13.48 -25.39
CA THR A 21 -30.52 -13.99 -24.18
C THR A 21 -29.02 -13.69 -24.20
N THR A 22 -28.38 -13.88 -25.35
CA THR A 22 -26.95 -13.58 -25.51
C THR A 22 -26.70 -12.10 -25.32
N LYS A 23 -27.52 -11.22 -25.87
CA LYS A 23 -27.42 -9.78 -25.67
C LYS A 23 -27.62 -9.39 -24.22
N GLU A 24 -28.62 -9.97 -23.54
CA GLU A 24 -28.90 -9.72 -22.14
C GLU A 24 -27.73 -10.15 -21.26
N VAL A 25 -27.18 -11.34 -21.47
CA VAL A 25 -26.02 -11.85 -20.74
C VAL A 25 -24.82 -10.94 -20.99
N TRP A 26 -24.59 -10.55 -22.24
CA TRP A 26 -23.50 -9.65 -22.59
C TRP A 26 -23.64 -8.30 -21.89
N THR A 27 -24.86 -7.74 -21.89
CA THR A 27 -25.14 -6.47 -21.23
C THR A 27 -24.90 -6.56 -19.73
N ILE A 28 -25.36 -7.65 -19.08
CA ILE A 28 -25.16 -7.89 -17.66
C ILE A 28 -23.66 -7.99 -17.35
N LEU A 29 -22.90 -8.75 -18.15
CA LEU A 29 -21.47 -8.92 -17.97
C LEU A 29 -20.74 -7.59 -18.15
N GLN A 30 -21.10 -6.82 -19.16
CA GLN A 30 -20.51 -5.53 -19.42
C GLN A 30 -20.78 -4.54 -18.28
N THR A 31 -22.05 -4.45 -17.85
CA THR A 31 -22.44 -3.58 -16.74
C THR A 31 -21.73 -3.97 -15.45
N THR A 32 -21.64 -5.27 -15.17
CA THR A 32 -20.95 -5.79 -13.99
C THR A 32 -19.47 -5.47 -14.05
N TYR A 33 -18.83 -5.68 -15.20
CA TYR A 33 -17.41 -5.37 -15.42
C TYR A 33 -17.13 -3.87 -15.22
N GLU A 34 -17.96 -3.02 -15.80
CA GLU A 34 -17.82 -1.57 -15.64
C GLU A 34 -17.99 -1.14 -14.19
N GLY A 35 -18.98 -1.74 -13.48
CA GLY A 35 -19.20 -1.49 -12.06
C GLY A 35 -18.01 -1.89 -11.22
N ILE A 36 -17.43 -3.06 -11.46
CA ILE A 36 -16.23 -3.55 -10.78
C ILE A 36 -15.06 -2.62 -11.05
N LYS A 37 -14.89 -2.18 -12.28
CA LYS A 37 -13.82 -1.25 -12.65
C LYS A 37 -13.95 0.07 -11.92
N VAL A 38 -15.15 0.65 -11.85
CA VAL A 38 -15.39 1.90 -11.14
C VAL A 38 -15.05 1.76 -9.65
N VAL A 39 -15.46 0.68 -9.02
CA VAL A 39 -15.16 0.41 -7.60
C VAL A 39 -13.65 0.25 -7.40
N LYS A 40 -12.99 -0.50 -8.28
CA LYS A 40 -11.54 -0.69 -8.22
C LYS A 40 -10.80 0.64 -8.37
N ASP A 41 -11.19 1.46 -9.34
CA ASP A 41 -10.57 2.77 -9.59
C ASP A 41 -10.75 3.70 -8.39
N SER A 42 -11.94 3.70 -7.78
CA SER A 42 -12.20 4.48 -6.57
C SER A 42 -11.33 4.06 -5.40
N LYS A 43 -11.19 2.75 -5.18
CA LYS A 43 -10.33 2.21 -4.13
C LYS A 43 -8.87 2.54 -4.39
N PHE A 44 -8.44 2.41 -5.62
CA PHE A 44 -7.06 2.75 -6.03
C PHE A 44 -6.78 4.22 -5.77
N GLN A 45 -7.71 5.09 -6.12
CA GLN A 45 -7.54 6.53 -5.90
C GLN A 45 -7.45 6.88 -4.42
N ARG A 46 -8.25 6.24 -3.56
CA ARG A 46 -8.15 6.40 -2.10
C ARG A 46 -6.80 5.93 -1.57
N LEU A 47 -6.30 4.80 -2.09
CA LEU A 47 -4.99 4.28 -1.70
C LEU A 47 -3.86 5.22 -2.14
N THR A 48 -3.95 5.76 -3.34
CA THR A 48 -2.98 6.73 -3.84
C THR A 48 -2.94 7.96 -2.95
N THR A 49 -4.10 8.50 -2.57
CA THR A 49 -4.20 9.63 -1.66
C THR A 49 -3.60 9.28 -0.29
N SER A 50 -3.95 8.13 0.26
CA SER A 50 -3.39 7.67 1.55
C SER A 50 -1.88 7.52 1.48
N PHE A 51 -1.35 6.98 0.38
CA PHE A 51 0.08 6.84 0.17
C PHE A 51 0.78 8.20 0.09
N GLU A 52 0.18 9.15 -0.58
CA GLU A 52 0.75 10.51 -0.71
C GLU A 52 0.73 11.27 0.61
N GLU A 53 -0.29 11.07 1.42
CA GLU A 53 -0.48 11.79 2.68
C GLU A 53 0.20 11.17 3.88
N ILE A 54 0.59 9.89 3.81
CA ILE A 54 1.16 9.20 4.97
C ILE A 54 2.45 9.85 5.44
N LYS A 55 2.51 10.15 6.75
CA LYS A 55 3.68 10.71 7.41
C LYS A 55 3.79 10.12 8.81
N MET A 56 5.03 10.07 9.31
CA MET A 56 5.27 9.67 10.69
C MET A 56 4.84 10.80 11.62
N GLU A 57 4.02 10.47 12.61
CA GLU A 57 3.61 11.40 13.65
C GLU A 57 4.74 11.62 14.66
N GLU A 58 4.67 12.71 15.41
CA GLU A 58 5.72 13.10 16.37
C GLU A 58 5.97 12.03 17.43
N ASP A 59 4.92 11.44 17.96
CA ASP A 59 4.96 10.42 19.01
C ASP A 59 4.91 8.99 18.48
N GLU A 60 4.95 8.83 17.17
CA GLU A 60 4.88 7.53 16.51
C GLU A 60 6.27 6.90 16.39
N SER A 61 6.35 5.58 16.63
CA SER A 61 7.58 4.84 16.35
C SER A 61 7.72 4.55 14.87
N PHE A 62 8.94 4.22 14.44
CA PHE A 62 9.18 3.79 13.06
C PHE A 62 8.34 2.56 12.72
N ASP A 63 8.26 1.59 13.63
CA ASP A 63 7.49 0.36 13.39
C ASP A 63 6.00 0.64 13.21
N GLU A 64 5.44 1.56 13.99
CA GLU A 64 4.04 1.98 13.85
C GLU A 64 3.80 2.66 12.48
N PHE A 65 4.69 3.54 12.08
CA PHE A 65 4.63 4.18 10.77
C PHE A 65 4.74 3.17 9.63
N TYR A 66 5.73 2.27 9.74
CA TYR A 66 5.96 1.27 8.71
C TYR A 66 4.79 0.30 8.58
N ALA A 67 4.15 -0.05 9.69
CA ALA A 67 2.94 -0.88 9.67
C ALA A 67 1.81 -0.21 8.89
N LYS A 68 1.60 1.09 9.06
CA LYS A 68 0.60 1.85 8.29
C LYS A 68 0.93 1.85 6.80
N LEU A 69 2.20 2.07 6.46
CA LEU A 69 2.65 2.05 5.07
C LEU A 69 2.47 0.67 4.46
N ASN A 70 2.80 -0.37 5.21
CA ASN A 70 2.68 -1.76 4.74
C ASN A 70 1.22 -2.15 4.50
N ASP A 71 0.29 -1.65 5.30
CA ASP A 71 -1.15 -1.84 5.07
C ASP A 71 -1.57 -1.27 3.71
N ILE A 72 -1.08 -0.09 3.37
CA ILE A 72 -1.36 0.54 2.07
C ILE A 72 -0.78 -0.31 0.94
N VAL A 73 0.44 -0.80 1.10
CA VAL A 73 1.11 -1.66 0.11
C VAL A 73 0.32 -2.94 -0.12
N ASN A 74 -0.16 -3.57 0.95
CA ASN A 74 -0.94 -4.80 0.88
C ASN A 74 -2.29 -4.57 0.21
N LEU A 75 -2.96 -3.47 0.51
CA LEU A 75 -4.23 -3.12 -0.14
C LEU A 75 -4.02 -2.85 -1.64
N ALA A 76 -2.93 -2.17 -1.99
CA ALA A 76 -2.59 -1.94 -3.40
C ALA A 76 -2.35 -3.28 -4.12
N PHE A 77 -1.62 -4.19 -3.50
CA PHE A 77 -1.39 -5.52 -4.04
C PHE A 77 -2.70 -6.28 -4.29
N ASN A 78 -3.65 -6.19 -3.36
CA ASN A 78 -4.97 -6.81 -3.51
C ASN A 78 -5.76 -6.24 -4.69
N LEU A 79 -5.51 -4.98 -5.05
CA LEU A 79 -6.08 -4.35 -6.24
C LEU A 79 -5.24 -4.62 -7.50
N ARG A 80 -4.21 -5.46 -7.39
CA ARG A 80 -3.26 -5.79 -8.46
C ARG A 80 -2.45 -4.59 -8.94
N GLU A 81 -2.27 -3.62 -8.03
CA GLU A 81 -1.40 -2.47 -8.27
C GLU A 81 -0.20 -2.59 -7.34
N THR A 82 0.93 -2.98 -7.90
CA THR A 82 2.16 -3.17 -7.13
C THR A 82 2.93 -1.86 -7.05
N ILE A 83 3.27 -1.44 -5.82
CA ILE A 83 4.12 -0.27 -5.62
C ILE A 83 5.57 -0.75 -5.70
N LEU A 84 6.35 -0.14 -6.60
CA LEU A 84 7.73 -0.51 -6.81
C LEU A 84 8.61 -0.19 -5.60
N GLU A 85 9.56 -1.05 -5.31
CA GLU A 85 10.44 -0.91 -4.15
C GLU A 85 11.17 0.44 -4.09
N PRO A 86 11.77 0.97 -5.18
CA PRO A 86 12.39 2.28 -5.12
C PRO A 86 11.44 3.40 -4.73
N LYS A 87 10.18 3.31 -5.15
CA LYS A 87 9.14 4.28 -4.79
C LYS A 87 8.83 4.20 -3.30
N LEU A 88 8.78 3.00 -2.73
CA LEU A 88 8.58 2.79 -1.29
C LEU A 88 9.75 3.36 -0.49
N VAL A 89 10.98 3.09 -0.91
CA VAL A 89 12.19 3.63 -0.26
C VAL A 89 12.14 5.16 -0.21
N ARG A 90 11.83 5.80 -1.32
CA ARG A 90 11.72 7.27 -1.38
C ARG A 90 10.61 7.78 -0.46
N LYS A 91 9.48 7.08 -0.44
CA LYS A 91 8.35 7.48 0.41
C LYS A 91 8.71 7.37 1.88
N VAL A 92 9.35 6.29 2.29
CA VAL A 92 9.83 6.14 3.67
C VAL A 92 10.75 7.30 4.04
N LEU A 93 11.76 7.57 3.23
CA LEU A 93 12.73 8.63 3.52
C LEU A 93 12.11 10.02 3.63
N ARG A 94 11.08 10.30 2.83
CA ARG A 94 10.39 11.60 2.84
C ARG A 94 9.38 11.77 3.96
N SER A 95 8.94 10.68 4.55
CA SER A 95 7.80 10.68 5.48
C SER A 95 8.21 10.56 6.94
N LEU A 96 9.50 10.40 7.22
CA LEU A 96 10.02 10.24 8.57
C LEU A 96 10.03 11.57 9.34
N HIS A 97 9.89 11.46 10.67
CA HIS A 97 9.99 12.60 11.57
C HIS A 97 11.41 13.19 11.56
N GLU A 98 11.53 14.46 11.93
CA GLU A 98 12.80 15.21 11.96
C GLU A 98 13.92 14.50 12.72
N ARG A 99 13.61 13.72 13.75
CA ARG A 99 14.61 12.99 14.53
C ARG A 99 15.40 11.98 13.71
N PHE A 100 14.91 11.61 12.52
CA PHE A 100 15.61 10.73 11.59
C PHE A 100 16.45 11.48 10.55
N HIS A 101 16.40 12.81 10.55
CA HIS A 101 17.01 13.63 9.48
C HIS A 101 18.49 13.34 9.29
N ALA A 102 19.25 13.26 10.37
CA ALA A 102 20.69 12.98 10.30
C ALA A 102 20.97 11.63 9.66
N LYS A 103 20.19 10.61 10.01
CA LYS A 103 20.36 9.27 9.44
C LYS A 103 19.96 9.23 7.97
N ILE A 104 18.90 9.92 7.61
CA ILE A 104 18.46 10.03 6.21
C ILE A 104 19.57 10.65 5.36
N THR A 105 20.16 11.72 5.83
CA THR A 105 21.26 12.41 5.13
C THR A 105 22.43 11.45 4.90
N VAL A 106 22.83 10.69 5.91
CA VAL A 106 23.91 9.70 5.79
C VAL A 106 23.57 8.64 4.74
N ILE A 107 22.35 8.13 4.76
CA ILE A 107 21.89 7.12 3.80
C ILE A 107 21.92 7.68 2.37
N GLU A 108 21.39 8.88 2.18
CA GLU A 108 21.33 9.53 0.86
C GLU A 108 22.73 9.83 0.30
N GLU A 109 23.67 10.19 1.16
CA GLU A 109 25.04 10.48 0.76
C GLU A 109 25.88 9.22 0.48
N SER A 110 25.60 8.13 1.21
CA SER A 110 26.45 6.93 1.16
C SER A 110 25.93 5.83 0.24
N LYS A 111 24.65 5.88 -0.16
CA LYS A 111 24.02 4.82 -0.95
C LYS A 111 23.16 5.38 -2.06
N ASP A 112 23.04 4.59 -3.13
CA ASP A 112 22.09 4.89 -4.20
C ASP A 112 20.67 4.48 -3.75
N ILE A 113 19.83 5.49 -3.55
CA ILE A 113 18.44 5.29 -3.06
C ILE A 113 17.64 4.37 -3.99
N ASP A 114 17.91 4.42 -5.29
CA ASP A 114 17.20 3.59 -6.26
C ASP A 114 17.60 2.12 -6.19
N LYS A 115 18.72 1.80 -5.53
CA LYS A 115 19.27 0.45 -5.44
C LYS A 115 19.24 -0.14 -4.03
N ILE A 116 19.00 0.65 -3.00
CA ILE A 116 18.96 0.14 -1.63
C ILE A 116 17.75 -0.78 -1.44
N PRO A 117 17.93 -2.01 -0.94
CA PRO A 117 16.79 -2.87 -0.60
C PRO A 117 15.97 -2.27 0.53
N LEU A 118 14.65 -2.38 0.44
CA LEU A 118 13.74 -1.89 1.46
C LEU A 118 14.02 -2.52 2.83
N THR A 119 14.34 -3.82 2.86
CA THR A 119 14.67 -4.53 4.09
C THR A 119 15.90 -3.95 4.79
N GLU A 120 16.91 -3.58 4.01
CA GLU A 120 18.11 -2.93 4.55
C GLU A 120 17.79 -1.56 5.12
N LEU A 121 17.00 -0.76 4.40
CA LEU A 121 16.57 0.55 4.87
C LEU A 121 15.78 0.44 6.18
N VAL A 122 14.82 -0.47 6.24
CA VAL A 122 14.01 -0.70 7.44
C VAL A 122 14.89 -1.08 8.62
N GLY A 123 15.81 -2.02 8.43
CA GLY A 123 16.75 -2.44 9.48
C GLY A 123 17.61 -1.29 9.99
N ASN A 124 18.12 -0.47 9.08
CA ASN A 124 18.92 0.71 9.43
C ASN A 124 18.13 1.73 10.26
N LEU A 125 16.90 1.98 9.88
CA LEU A 125 16.05 2.95 10.58
C LEU A 125 15.59 2.43 11.95
N GLN A 126 15.27 1.14 12.05
CA GLN A 126 14.94 0.52 13.33
C GLN A 126 16.12 0.60 14.31
N THR A 127 17.31 0.27 13.84
CA THR A 127 18.53 0.33 14.64
C THR A 127 18.82 1.76 15.08
N TYR A 128 18.65 2.72 14.19
CA TYR A 128 18.86 4.14 14.51
C TYR A 128 17.88 4.61 15.59
N GLU A 129 16.61 4.22 15.50
CA GLU A 129 15.60 4.58 16.51
C GLU A 129 15.97 4.01 17.89
N LEU A 130 16.42 2.77 17.94
CA LEU A 130 16.91 2.17 19.18
C LEU A 130 18.08 2.96 19.78
N GLY A 131 18.99 3.42 18.94
CA GLY A 131 20.10 4.27 19.35
C GLY A 131 19.64 5.59 19.95
N LEU A 132 18.68 6.25 19.31
CA LEU A 132 18.09 7.49 19.83
C LEU A 132 17.42 7.26 21.20
N SER A 133 16.68 6.19 21.35
CA SER A 133 16.02 5.83 22.60
C SER A 133 17.04 5.63 23.73
N ARG A 134 18.16 4.95 23.47
CA ARG A 134 19.23 4.73 24.45
C ARG A 134 19.89 6.04 24.86
N ILE A 135 20.18 6.91 23.93
CA ILE A 135 20.76 8.24 24.18
C ILE A 135 19.81 9.06 25.05
N GLY A 136 18.50 9.05 24.73
CA GLY A 136 17.51 9.74 25.53
C GLY A 136 17.44 9.24 26.98
N LYS A 137 17.52 7.94 27.19
CA LYS A 137 17.53 7.34 28.55
C LYS A 137 18.79 7.72 29.31
N LEU A 138 19.96 7.69 28.67
CA LEU A 138 21.23 8.10 29.28
C LEU A 138 21.22 9.57 29.64
N GLY A 139 20.69 10.43 28.77
CA GLY A 139 20.56 11.86 29.05
C GLY A 139 19.67 12.14 30.24
N LYS A 140 18.53 11.44 30.37
CA LYS A 140 17.65 11.53 31.54
C LYS A 140 18.33 11.04 32.80
N GLY A 141 19.09 9.95 32.73
CA GLY A 141 19.85 9.42 33.85
C GLY A 141 20.89 10.42 34.35
N LYS A 142 21.64 11.06 33.47
CA LYS A 142 22.61 12.11 33.81
C LYS A 142 21.94 13.32 34.48
N ARG A 143 20.78 13.74 34.01
CA ARG A 143 20.01 14.84 34.60
C ARG A 143 19.53 14.49 36.01
N ALA A 144 19.12 13.24 36.23
CA ALA A 144 18.64 12.80 37.52
C ALA A 144 19.77 12.74 38.58
N VAL A 145 21.02 12.53 38.17
CA VAL A 145 22.20 12.46 39.07
C VAL A 145 22.75 13.85 39.43
N THR A 146 22.51 14.83 38.58
CA THR A 146 22.91 16.22 38.83
C THR A 146 21.84 17.01 39.55
#